data_3b8abf3d454a7f952a2b926a0a1bc4f3
#
_entry.id   3b8abf3d454a7f952a2b926a0a1bc4f3
#
_cell.length_a   1.000
_cell.length_b   1.000
_cell.length_c   1.000
_cell.angle_alpha   90.00
_cell.angle_beta   90.00
_cell.angle_gamma   90.00
#
_symmetry.space_group_name_H-M   'P 1'
#
loop_
_entity.id
_entity.type
_entity.pdbx_description
1 polymer ?
#
loop_
_entity_poly.entity_id
_entity_poly.type
_entity_poly.pdbx_seq_one_letter_code
_entity_poly.pdbx_strand_id
1 'polypeptide(L)'
;MGLSGGVASLFTYPYVRDADWFAAGVPPYGNLYEYQRKQDTMTDLPQSLPQAWRPPMGWNSWDSYGTTLTEDELLANARFMAEHLKNAGWDTLVIDIDWYDPTARAHGYNDNAPLILDEYGRQLPDPVRFPSAAGGKGFGPLAAAVHELGLKLGMHMMRGIPRIAVDKNLPVYGTNYTAKDVADLDHVCKWNPDNYGLNQSHPGAQAWYDAQLDLFASWGLDFLKVDDMQTPFHSDEIAAYHRAIAKAEYGRSIDLSLSPGGWVATSYVDFLRENAQMWRISDDLWDRWEDIYQQFARLARWAPFQTTGHWADADMVPFGHIGLRAERGDDRQSRLTLDEQKTLLALWCMGRSP
;
A
#
# COMPACT_ATOMS: atom_id res chain seq x y z
N MET A 1 49.63 8.10 21.98
CA MET A 1 49.07 7.03 22.83
C MET A 1 47.58 7.19 22.91
N GLY A 2 46.86 6.16 22.50
CA GLY A 2 45.49 5.94 22.80
C GLY A 2 44.47 6.20 21.67
N LEU A 3 44.42 5.34 20.66
CA LEU A 3 43.32 5.24 19.71
C LEU A 3 42.19 4.44 20.36
N SER A 4 40.99 4.99 20.43
CA SER A 4 39.77 4.20 20.68
C SER A 4 38.89 4.26 19.45
N GLY A 5 38.88 3.12 18.72
CA GLY A 5 38.06 2.93 17.54
C GLY A 5 36.60 2.73 17.89
N GLY A 6 35.74 3.49 17.24
CA GLY A 6 34.29 3.23 17.19
C GLY A 6 34.00 2.05 16.25
N VAL A 7 33.34 1.02 16.78
CA VAL A 7 32.89 -0.13 16.02
C VAL A 7 31.65 0.27 15.22
N ALA A 8 31.81 0.37 13.91
CA ALA A 8 30.66 0.41 13.01
C ALA A 8 29.98 -0.97 13.02
N SER A 9 28.73 -1.00 13.46
CA SER A 9 27.89 -2.19 13.38
C SER A 9 27.52 -2.42 11.91
N LEU A 10 28.23 -3.31 11.27
CA LEU A 10 27.87 -3.88 9.98
C LEU A 10 26.72 -4.88 10.21
N PHE A 11 25.50 -4.51 9.83
CA PHE A 11 24.46 -5.49 9.61
C PHE A 11 24.81 -6.31 8.39
N THR A 12 25.48 -7.44 8.57
CA THR A 12 25.67 -8.45 7.53
C THR A 12 24.36 -9.20 7.35
N TYR A 13 23.63 -8.90 6.29
CA TYR A 13 22.56 -9.79 5.80
C TYR A 13 23.18 -11.13 5.37
N PRO A 14 22.58 -12.28 5.72
CA PRO A 14 23.09 -13.56 5.28
C PRO A 14 23.01 -13.63 3.76
N TYR A 15 24.15 -13.72 3.14
CA TYR A 15 24.31 -13.95 1.71
C TYR A 15 23.84 -15.38 1.41
N VAL A 16 22.69 -15.54 0.76
CA VAL A 16 22.23 -16.84 0.27
C VAL A 16 23.07 -17.18 -0.96
N ARG A 17 23.87 -18.24 -0.89
CA ARG A 17 24.73 -18.67 -2.01
C ARG A 17 23.88 -19.19 -3.17
N ASP A 18 24.29 -18.93 -4.39
CA ASP A 18 23.64 -19.34 -5.65
C ASP A 18 23.29 -20.85 -5.74
N ALA A 19 23.94 -21.69 -4.95
CA ALA A 19 23.69 -23.13 -4.90
C ALA A 19 22.33 -23.54 -4.30
N ASP A 20 21.72 -22.68 -3.48
CA ASP A 20 20.45 -23.02 -2.79
C ASP A 20 19.20 -22.80 -3.66
N TRP A 21 19.35 -22.06 -4.77
CA TRP A 21 18.26 -21.78 -5.71
C TRP A 21 17.86 -23.00 -6.55
N PHE A 22 18.80 -23.88 -6.88
CA PHE A 22 18.55 -25.09 -7.66
C PHE A 22 17.91 -26.23 -6.82
N ALA A 23 18.07 -26.20 -5.51
CA ALA A 23 17.46 -27.19 -4.62
C ALA A 23 15.97 -26.98 -4.37
N ALA A 24 15.40 -25.82 -4.67
CA ALA A 24 14.02 -25.46 -4.43
C ALA A 24 13.03 -25.84 -5.55
N GLY A 25 13.44 -26.65 -6.54
CA GLY A 25 12.53 -27.22 -7.55
C GLY A 25 11.93 -26.19 -8.51
N VAL A 26 12.66 -25.14 -8.89
CA VAL A 26 12.22 -24.23 -9.96
C VAL A 26 12.15 -25.00 -11.27
N PRO A 27 10.99 -25.08 -11.95
CA PRO A 27 10.89 -25.78 -13.21
C PRO A 27 11.78 -25.13 -14.28
N PRO A 28 12.38 -25.92 -15.19
CA PRO A 28 13.25 -25.39 -16.24
C PRO A 28 12.50 -24.39 -17.13
N TYR A 29 13.18 -23.34 -17.55
CA TYR A 29 12.68 -22.18 -18.29
C TYR A 29 11.72 -22.44 -19.48
N GLY A 30 11.66 -23.65 -20.01
CA GLY A 30 10.81 -24.03 -21.15
C GLY A 30 9.29 -23.90 -20.90
N ASN A 31 8.83 -24.06 -19.66
CA ASN A 31 7.39 -24.03 -19.34
C ASN A 31 6.83 -22.62 -19.10
N LEU A 32 7.67 -21.63 -18.86
CA LEU A 32 7.25 -20.24 -18.70
C LEU A 32 6.74 -19.62 -20.02
N TYR A 33 7.38 -19.95 -21.14
CA TYR A 33 6.96 -19.47 -22.46
C TYR A 33 5.64 -20.06 -22.94
N GLU A 34 5.33 -21.31 -22.63
CA GLU A 34 4.04 -21.94 -22.98
C GLU A 34 2.89 -21.42 -22.12
N TYR A 35 3.14 -21.12 -20.84
CA TYR A 35 2.12 -20.57 -19.94
C TYR A 35 1.74 -19.14 -20.34
N GLN A 36 2.70 -18.29 -20.72
CA GLN A 36 2.47 -16.94 -21.20
C GLN A 36 1.74 -16.90 -22.55
N ARG A 37 2.07 -17.81 -23.49
CA ARG A 37 1.41 -17.87 -24.80
C ARG A 37 -0.10 -18.17 -24.75
N LYS A 38 -0.57 -18.83 -23.71
CA LYS A 38 -2.02 -19.11 -23.52
C LYS A 38 -2.81 -17.93 -22.98
N GLN A 39 -2.13 -16.90 -22.44
CA GLN A 39 -2.79 -15.69 -21.93
C GLN A 39 -2.83 -14.53 -22.94
N ASP A 40 -1.97 -14.55 -23.97
CA ASP A 40 -1.77 -13.40 -24.86
C ASP A 40 -2.64 -13.40 -26.14
N THR A 41 -3.59 -14.32 -26.29
CA THR A 41 -4.60 -14.21 -27.36
C THR A 41 -5.74 -13.30 -26.90
N MET A 42 -5.54 -12.00 -27.06
CA MET A 42 -6.48 -10.91 -26.75
C MET A 42 -7.69 -10.85 -27.73
N THR A 43 -8.34 -11.95 -28.04
CA THR A 43 -9.49 -11.90 -28.96
C THR A 43 -10.85 -12.07 -28.29
N ASP A 44 -10.91 -12.50 -27.02
CA ASP A 44 -12.17 -12.60 -26.28
C ASP A 44 -11.97 -12.05 -24.84
N LEU A 45 -12.01 -10.74 -24.69
CA LEU A 45 -12.14 -10.15 -23.35
C LEU A 45 -13.50 -10.54 -22.78
N PRO A 46 -13.57 -11.06 -21.54
CA PRO A 46 -14.87 -11.33 -20.90
C PRO A 46 -15.71 -10.06 -20.85
N GLN A 47 -17.03 -10.18 -20.90
CA GLN A 47 -17.95 -9.03 -20.85
C GLN A 47 -17.76 -8.16 -19.59
N SER A 48 -17.17 -8.71 -18.53
CA SER A 48 -16.64 -7.98 -17.38
C SER A 48 -15.21 -8.45 -17.11
N LEU A 49 -14.26 -7.51 -17.08
CA LEU A 49 -12.89 -7.81 -16.67
C LEU A 49 -12.86 -8.10 -15.16
N PRO A 50 -12.07 -9.07 -14.70
CA PRO A 50 -11.90 -9.30 -13.27
C PRO A 50 -11.27 -8.06 -12.61
N GLN A 51 -11.51 -7.89 -11.31
CA GLN A 51 -10.89 -6.85 -10.51
C GLN A 51 -9.36 -6.94 -10.65
N ALA A 52 -8.69 -5.78 -10.75
CA ALA A 52 -7.25 -5.70 -11.00
C ALA A 52 -6.77 -6.62 -12.15
N TRP A 53 -7.51 -6.70 -13.27
CA TRP A 53 -7.20 -7.57 -14.41
C TRP A 53 -5.80 -7.37 -15.01
N ARG A 54 -5.21 -6.19 -14.76
CA ARG A 54 -3.80 -5.85 -15.01
C ARG A 54 -3.17 -5.37 -13.70
N PRO A 55 -1.82 -5.39 -13.58
CA PRO A 55 -1.16 -4.76 -12.43
C PRO A 55 -1.63 -3.32 -12.28
N PRO A 56 -2.08 -2.89 -11.10
CA PRO A 56 -2.39 -1.48 -10.85
C PRO A 56 -1.17 -0.61 -11.16
N MET A 57 -1.37 0.46 -11.92
CA MET A 57 -0.33 1.43 -12.23
C MET A 57 -0.82 2.82 -11.82
N GLY A 58 0.02 3.53 -11.08
CA GLY A 58 -0.42 4.81 -10.55
C GLY A 58 0.70 5.63 -9.94
N TRP A 59 0.29 6.60 -9.16
CA TRP A 59 1.16 7.47 -8.39
C TRP A 59 0.78 7.37 -6.91
N ASN A 60 1.78 7.23 -6.06
CA ASN A 60 1.64 7.28 -4.62
C ASN A 60 2.41 8.49 -4.10
N SER A 61 1.85 9.20 -3.12
CA SER A 61 2.43 10.44 -2.61
C SER A 61 3.68 10.27 -1.75
N TRP A 62 4.03 9.05 -1.34
CA TRP A 62 5.07 8.77 -0.36
C TRP A 62 6.44 9.32 -0.74
N ASP A 63 6.95 8.97 -1.92
CA ASP A 63 8.30 9.33 -2.34
C ASP A 63 8.52 10.84 -2.50
N SER A 64 7.46 11.60 -2.67
CA SER A 64 7.54 13.05 -2.86
C SER A 64 7.14 13.84 -1.62
N TYR A 65 6.02 13.50 -1.00
CA TYR A 65 5.38 14.33 0.04
C TYR A 65 5.34 13.67 1.42
N GLY A 66 5.67 12.38 1.54
CA GLY A 66 5.58 11.64 2.80
C GLY A 66 4.19 11.78 3.40
N THR A 67 4.13 12.20 4.67
CA THR A 67 2.89 12.37 5.44
C THR A 67 2.18 13.71 5.18
N THR A 68 2.74 14.61 4.35
CA THR A 68 2.34 16.02 4.31
C THR A 68 1.60 16.45 3.04
N LEU A 69 1.18 15.50 2.21
CA LEU A 69 0.43 15.77 0.99
C LEU A 69 -0.76 16.71 1.24
N THR A 70 -0.99 17.63 0.30
CA THR A 70 -2.16 18.51 0.27
C THR A 70 -3.09 18.18 -0.90
N GLU A 71 -4.34 18.63 -0.81
CA GLU A 71 -5.35 18.44 -1.86
C GLU A 71 -4.91 19.07 -3.19
N ASP A 72 -4.35 20.26 -3.17
CA ASP A 72 -3.87 20.96 -4.37
C ASP A 72 -2.74 20.21 -5.07
N GLU A 73 -1.82 19.63 -4.29
CA GLU A 73 -0.72 18.81 -4.82
C GLU A 73 -1.24 17.51 -5.44
N LEU A 74 -2.18 16.83 -4.78
CA LEU A 74 -2.82 15.64 -5.36
C LEU A 74 -3.50 15.99 -6.68
N LEU A 75 -4.31 17.05 -6.72
CA LEU A 75 -5.02 17.46 -7.94
C LEU A 75 -4.07 17.92 -9.05
N ALA A 76 -2.92 18.51 -8.72
CA ALA A 76 -1.90 18.84 -9.72
C ALA A 76 -1.31 17.57 -10.36
N ASN A 77 -0.95 16.56 -9.55
CA ASN A 77 -0.48 15.27 -10.04
C ASN A 77 -1.57 14.52 -10.81
N ALA A 78 -2.84 14.58 -10.37
CA ALA A 78 -3.97 13.97 -11.07
C ALA A 78 -4.15 14.55 -12.47
N ARG A 79 -4.11 15.87 -12.61
CA ARG A 79 -4.20 16.53 -13.94
C ARG A 79 -3.05 16.12 -14.85
N PHE A 80 -1.83 16.10 -14.35
CA PHE A 80 -0.66 15.65 -15.12
C PHE A 80 -0.81 14.18 -15.55
N MET A 81 -1.21 13.30 -14.65
CA MET A 81 -1.43 11.88 -14.96
C MET A 81 -2.53 11.70 -16.02
N ALA A 82 -3.65 12.40 -15.88
CA ALA A 82 -4.76 12.33 -16.83
C ALA A 82 -4.35 12.76 -18.25
N GLU A 83 -3.53 13.79 -18.36
CA GLU A 83 -3.06 14.33 -19.65
C GLU A 83 -1.98 13.46 -20.30
N HIS A 84 -1.02 12.95 -19.51
CA HIS A 84 0.21 12.38 -20.05
C HIS A 84 0.35 10.86 -19.87
N LEU A 85 -0.25 10.26 -18.83
CA LEU A 85 0.04 8.89 -18.43
C LEU A 85 -1.17 7.95 -18.50
N LYS A 86 -2.40 8.46 -18.39
CA LYS A 86 -3.62 7.66 -18.37
C LYS A 86 -3.74 6.72 -19.58
N ASN A 87 -3.42 7.19 -20.77
CA ASN A 87 -3.49 6.40 -22.00
C ASN A 87 -2.47 5.24 -22.03
N ALA A 88 -1.41 5.32 -21.22
CA ALA A 88 -0.45 4.25 -21.01
C ALA A 88 -0.86 3.30 -19.86
N GLY A 89 -2.01 3.59 -19.21
CA GLY A 89 -2.57 2.71 -18.17
C GLY A 89 -2.30 3.15 -16.74
N TRP A 90 -1.65 4.28 -16.51
CA TRP A 90 -1.46 4.87 -15.19
C TRP A 90 -2.71 5.62 -14.79
N ASP A 91 -3.53 5.02 -13.93
CA ASP A 91 -4.87 5.52 -13.67
C ASP A 91 -5.23 5.67 -12.18
N THR A 92 -4.33 5.30 -11.25
CA THR A 92 -4.64 5.29 -9.82
C THR A 92 -3.74 6.28 -9.07
N LEU A 93 -4.33 7.16 -8.25
CA LEU A 93 -3.59 8.03 -7.32
C LEU A 93 -3.83 7.56 -5.89
N VAL A 94 -2.77 7.46 -5.11
CA VAL A 94 -2.83 7.01 -3.71
C VAL A 94 -2.34 8.12 -2.78
N ILE A 95 -3.21 8.53 -1.85
CA ILE A 95 -2.86 9.37 -0.71
C ILE A 95 -2.20 8.45 0.33
N ASP A 96 -0.92 8.64 0.59
CA ASP A 96 -0.19 7.82 1.57
C ASP A 96 -0.48 8.25 3.02
N ILE A 97 0.17 7.64 3.97
CA ILE A 97 -0.05 7.67 5.43
C ILE A 97 -0.24 9.08 6.02
N ASP A 98 -0.88 9.16 7.17
CA ASP A 98 -1.09 10.35 8.02
C ASP A 98 -1.97 11.46 7.40
N TRP A 99 -2.79 11.15 6.40
CA TRP A 99 -3.78 12.10 5.86
C TRP A 99 -4.78 12.57 6.92
N TYR A 100 -4.86 11.87 8.05
CA TYR A 100 -5.70 12.12 9.22
C TYR A 100 -4.97 12.82 10.38
N ASP A 101 -3.66 13.08 10.27
CA ASP A 101 -2.88 13.78 11.29
C ASP A 101 -2.76 15.28 10.96
N PRO A 102 -3.41 16.19 11.74
CA PRO A 102 -3.31 17.64 11.50
C PRO A 102 -1.95 18.23 11.84
N THR A 103 -1.06 17.43 12.46
CA THR A 103 0.29 17.85 12.83
C THR A 103 1.37 17.14 12.01
N ALA A 104 0.97 16.45 10.93
CA ALA A 104 1.89 15.77 10.02
C ALA A 104 3.04 16.69 9.60
N ARG A 105 4.25 16.15 9.57
CA ARG A 105 5.48 16.90 9.33
C ARG A 105 6.34 16.26 8.24
N ALA A 106 7.14 17.09 7.58
CA ALA A 106 8.12 16.61 6.61
C ALA A 106 9.16 15.68 7.28
N HIS A 107 9.60 14.69 6.52
CA HIS A 107 10.71 13.78 6.84
C HIS A 107 10.52 12.92 8.10
N GLY A 108 9.31 12.47 8.37
CA GLY A 108 9.06 11.50 9.43
C GLY A 108 7.63 11.51 9.97
N TYR A 109 7.42 10.70 10.98
CA TYR A 109 6.15 10.53 11.68
C TYR A 109 6.11 11.29 13.01
N ASN A 110 4.91 11.50 13.54
CA ASN A 110 4.67 11.97 14.88
C ASN A 110 4.37 10.80 15.82
N ASP A 111 5.06 10.68 16.93
CA ASP A 111 4.91 9.55 17.86
C ASP A 111 3.55 9.50 18.58
N ASN A 112 2.82 10.59 18.64
CA ASN A 112 1.53 10.71 19.32
C ASN A 112 0.64 11.67 18.54
N ALA A 113 0.42 11.39 17.27
CA ALA A 113 -0.39 12.23 16.40
C ALA A 113 -1.82 12.42 16.96
N PRO A 114 -2.33 13.67 16.99
CA PRO A 114 -3.69 13.95 17.42
C PRO A 114 -4.66 13.69 16.27
N LEU A 115 -4.88 12.41 15.93
CA LEU A 115 -5.64 11.98 14.78
C LEU A 115 -7.03 12.62 14.74
N ILE A 116 -7.48 13.05 13.57
CA ILE A 116 -8.84 13.52 13.34
C ILE A 116 -9.74 12.30 13.19
N LEU A 117 -10.69 12.17 14.11
CA LEU A 117 -11.59 11.03 14.18
C LEU A 117 -13.04 11.53 14.22
N ASP A 118 -13.96 10.70 13.74
CA ASP A 118 -15.39 10.89 13.99
C ASP A 118 -15.77 10.38 15.40
N GLU A 119 -17.06 10.45 15.71
CA GLU A 119 -17.62 10.02 16.99
C GLU A 119 -17.49 8.51 17.27
N TYR A 120 -17.18 7.73 16.25
CA TYR A 120 -16.96 6.28 16.32
C TYR A 120 -15.46 5.91 16.30
N GLY A 121 -14.56 6.89 16.20
CA GLY A 121 -13.12 6.67 16.16
C GLY A 121 -12.57 6.37 14.77
N ARG A 122 -13.36 6.49 13.70
CA ARG A 122 -12.89 6.31 12.31
C ARG A 122 -12.13 7.54 11.85
N GLN A 123 -11.01 7.34 11.14
CA GLN A 123 -10.16 8.44 10.68
C GLN A 123 -10.87 9.31 9.64
N LEU A 124 -10.72 10.63 9.78
CA LEU A 124 -11.21 11.64 8.84
C LEU A 124 -10.03 12.47 8.30
N PRO A 125 -10.12 12.94 7.04
CA PRO A 125 -9.07 13.78 6.47
C PRO A 125 -8.89 15.09 7.24
N ASP A 126 -7.63 15.53 7.33
CA ASP A 126 -7.30 16.86 7.86
C ASP A 126 -7.91 17.96 6.96
N PRO A 127 -8.88 18.76 7.44
CA PRO A 127 -9.55 19.75 6.60
C PRO A 127 -8.67 20.96 6.26
N VAL A 128 -7.50 21.09 6.85
CA VAL A 128 -6.51 22.12 6.49
C VAL A 128 -5.75 21.70 5.23
N ARG A 129 -5.29 20.45 5.19
CA ARG A 129 -4.61 19.90 4.01
C ARG A 129 -5.55 19.48 2.90
N PHE A 130 -6.76 19.06 3.26
CA PHE A 130 -7.82 18.63 2.34
C PHE A 130 -9.10 19.47 2.56
N PRO A 131 -9.12 20.73 2.10
CA PRO A 131 -10.23 21.65 2.39
C PRO A 131 -11.61 21.16 1.90
N SER A 132 -11.67 20.40 0.82
CA SER A 132 -12.91 19.85 0.31
C SER A 132 -13.56 18.82 1.24
N ALA A 133 -12.78 18.22 2.16
CA ALA A 133 -13.26 17.28 3.17
C ALA A 133 -14.00 17.95 4.34
N ALA A 134 -13.94 19.27 4.45
CA ALA A 134 -14.56 20.01 5.55
C ALA A 134 -16.07 19.72 5.67
N GLY A 135 -16.55 19.76 6.93
CA GLY A 135 -17.97 19.50 7.23
C GLY A 135 -18.38 18.02 7.17
N GLY A 136 -17.43 17.12 7.39
CA GLY A 136 -17.69 15.68 7.45
C GLY A 136 -17.84 14.99 6.09
N LYS A 137 -17.45 15.66 4.99
CA LYS A 137 -17.57 15.12 3.63
C LYS A 137 -16.56 14.03 3.30
N GLY A 138 -15.51 13.87 4.14
CA GLY A 138 -14.41 12.97 3.85
C GLY A 138 -13.77 13.26 2.49
N PHE A 139 -13.21 12.24 1.86
CA PHE A 139 -12.64 12.40 0.52
C PHE A 139 -13.67 12.40 -0.63
N GLY A 140 -14.98 12.40 -0.35
CA GLY A 140 -16.00 12.34 -1.40
C GLY A 140 -15.86 13.41 -2.50
N PRO A 141 -15.71 14.71 -2.18
CA PRO A 141 -15.51 15.74 -3.20
C PRO A 141 -14.20 15.57 -3.98
N LEU A 142 -13.13 15.16 -3.31
CA LEU A 142 -11.82 14.92 -3.94
C LEU A 142 -11.88 13.70 -4.88
N ALA A 143 -12.52 12.60 -4.44
CA ALA A 143 -12.74 11.42 -5.27
C ALA A 143 -13.55 11.76 -6.52
N ALA A 144 -14.62 12.56 -6.38
CA ALA A 144 -15.39 13.02 -7.53
C ALA A 144 -14.54 13.80 -8.53
N ALA A 145 -13.67 14.72 -8.07
CA ALA A 145 -12.78 15.48 -8.94
C ALA A 145 -11.74 14.59 -9.65
N VAL A 146 -11.22 13.57 -8.98
CA VAL A 146 -10.30 12.58 -9.57
C VAL A 146 -11.03 11.73 -10.61
N HIS A 147 -12.27 11.30 -10.32
CA HIS A 147 -13.10 10.52 -11.24
C HIS A 147 -13.50 11.31 -12.50
N GLU A 148 -13.73 12.62 -12.39
CA GLU A 148 -13.98 13.49 -13.55
C GLU A 148 -12.80 13.50 -14.55
N LEU A 149 -11.58 13.31 -14.07
CA LEU A 149 -10.38 13.14 -14.90
C LEU A 149 -10.27 11.72 -15.51
N GLY A 150 -11.19 10.80 -15.14
CA GLY A 150 -11.17 9.39 -15.52
C GLY A 150 -10.07 8.59 -14.84
N LEU A 151 -9.72 8.98 -13.62
CA LEU A 151 -8.73 8.33 -12.75
C LEU A 151 -9.42 7.71 -11.54
N LYS A 152 -8.68 6.93 -10.76
CA LYS A 152 -9.10 6.28 -9.53
C LYS A 152 -8.43 6.94 -8.33
N LEU A 153 -9.15 7.02 -7.21
CA LEU A 153 -8.60 7.47 -5.94
C LEU A 153 -8.35 6.30 -5.01
N GLY A 154 -7.13 6.21 -4.50
CA GLY A 154 -6.74 5.31 -3.44
C GLY A 154 -6.24 6.06 -2.21
N MET A 155 -6.14 5.35 -1.11
CA MET A 155 -5.51 5.87 0.10
C MET A 155 -4.82 4.77 0.89
N HIS A 156 -3.96 5.19 1.82
CA HIS A 156 -3.26 4.35 2.76
C HIS A 156 -3.99 4.25 4.09
N MET A 157 -3.91 3.08 4.74
CA MET A 157 -4.35 2.85 6.11
C MET A 157 -3.33 2.02 6.88
N MET A 158 -3.28 2.23 8.18
CA MET A 158 -2.62 1.32 9.11
C MET A 158 -3.58 0.22 9.56
N ARG A 159 -3.04 -0.97 9.84
CA ARG A 159 -3.76 -2.05 10.54
C ARG A 159 -4.31 -1.56 11.89
N GLY A 160 -5.47 -2.10 12.29
CA GLY A 160 -5.98 -1.99 13.66
C GLY A 160 -6.90 -0.79 13.92
N ILE A 161 -6.89 -0.30 15.15
CA ILE A 161 -7.79 0.73 15.68
C ILE A 161 -6.99 1.88 16.31
N PRO A 162 -7.34 3.18 16.04
CA PRO A 162 -6.65 4.32 16.60
C PRO A 162 -6.56 4.27 18.12
N ARG A 163 -5.37 4.52 18.68
CA ARG A 163 -5.16 4.59 20.13
C ARG A 163 -6.08 5.61 20.79
N ILE A 164 -6.28 6.75 20.17
CA ILE A 164 -7.18 7.80 20.66
C ILE A 164 -8.62 7.28 20.79
N ALA A 165 -9.08 6.44 19.87
CA ALA A 165 -10.40 5.83 19.95
C ALA A 165 -10.52 4.90 21.17
N VAL A 166 -9.45 4.13 21.43
CA VAL A 166 -9.36 3.23 22.59
C VAL A 166 -9.26 4.01 23.90
N ASP A 167 -8.41 5.04 23.96
CA ASP A 167 -8.24 5.87 25.16
C ASP A 167 -9.54 6.54 25.57
N LYS A 168 -10.27 7.08 24.60
CA LYS A 168 -11.60 7.71 24.78
C LYS A 168 -12.72 6.68 24.91
N ASN A 169 -12.45 5.41 24.68
CA ASN A 169 -13.41 4.32 24.66
C ASN A 169 -14.64 4.60 23.76
N LEU A 170 -14.37 5.03 22.53
CA LEU A 170 -15.42 5.39 21.58
C LEU A 170 -16.25 4.15 21.18
N PRO A 171 -17.52 4.31 20.81
CA PRO A 171 -18.36 3.19 20.36
C PRO A 171 -17.88 2.67 18.99
N VAL A 172 -18.04 1.37 18.76
CA VAL A 172 -17.90 0.75 17.44
C VAL A 172 -19.22 0.90 16.68
N TYR A 173 -19.19 1.58 15.53
CA TYR A 173 -20.38 1.91 14.75
C TYR A 173 -21.27 0.67 14.48
N GLY A 174 -22.58 0.84 14.67
CA GLY A 174 -23.57 -0.21 14.39
C GLY A 174 -23.59 -1.37 15.39
N THR A 175 -22.90 -1.25 16.53
CA THR A 175 -22.80 -2.30 17.55
C THR A 175 -23.05 -1.75 18.97
N ASN A 176 -23.07 -2.66 19.94
CA ASN A 176 -23.05 -2.29 21.37
C ASN A 176 -21.63 -2.38 21.97
N TYR A 177 -20.60 -2.57 21.14
CA TYR A 177 -19.21 -2.68 21.57
C TYR A 177 -18.52 -1.32 21.58
N THR A 178 -17.43 -1.24 22.32
CA THR A 178 -16.57 -0.06 22.37
C THR A 178 -15.17 -0.39 21.86
N ALA A 179 -14.37 0.64 21.60
CA ALA A 179 -13.01 0.49 21.15
C ALA A 179 -12.14 -0.35 22.10
N LYS A 180 -12.38 -0.26 23.43
CA LYS A 180 -11.66 -1.08 24.44
C LYS A 180 -12.04 -2.56 24.39
N ASP A 181 -13.26 -2.88 23.98
CA ASP A 181 -13.70 -4.28 23.90
C ASP A 181 -12.97 -5.02 22.76
N VAL A 182 -12.60 -4.31 21.71
CA VAL A 182 -12.05 -4.88 20.47
C VAL A 182 -10.56 -4.68 20.28
N ALA A 183 -9.92 -3.79 21.04
CA ALA A 183 -8.51 -3.49 20.90
C ALA A 183 -7.63 -4.64 21.42
N ASP A 184 -6.51 -4.87 20.74
CA ASP A 184 -5.40 -5.70 21.16
C ASP A 184 -4.20 -4.79 21.48
N LEU A 185 -4.00 -4.51 22.76
CA LEU A 185 -3.00 -3.54 23.22
C LEU A 185 -1.56 -4.07 23.12
N ASP A 186 -1.38 -5.38 22.96
CA ASP A 186 -0.06 -6.02 22.89
C ASP A 186 0.53 -5.99 21.47
N HIS A 187 -0.30 -5.73 20.44
CA HIS A 187 0.10 -5.74 19.05
C HIS A 187 0.03 -4.35 18.42
N VAL A 188 1.08 -3.57 18.62
CA VAL A 188 1.27 -2.22 18.08
C VAL A 188 2.32 -2.24 16.98
N CYS A 189 2.11 -1.49 15.90
CA CYS A 189 3.15 -1.26 14.91
C CYS A 189 4.32 -0.48 15.53
N LYS A 190 5.56 -0.96 15.33
CA LYS A 190 6.74 -0.38 16.00
C LYS A 190 7.22 0.93 15.38
N TRP A 191 7.00 1.10 14.09
CA TRP A 191 7.47 2.27 13.33
C TRP A 191 6.40 3.37 13.22
N ASN A 192 5.12 3.04 13.37
CA ASN A 192 4.02 3.98 13.50
C ASN A 192 3.04 3.48 14.57
N PRO A 193 3.09 4.02 15.78
CA PRO A 193 2.28 3.53 16.89
C PRO A 193 0.89 4.18 16.99
N ASP A 194 0.33 4.72 15.92
CA ASP A 194 -0.96 5.40 15.93
C ASP A 194 -2.14 4.48 16.26
N ASN A 195 -2.01 3.19 15.91
CA ASN A 195 -3.04 2.19 16.13
C ASN A 195 -2.58 1.08 17.08
N TYR A 196 -3.53 0.54 17.83
CA TYR A 196 -3.45 -0.81 18.41
C TYR A 196 -3.93 -1.84 17.41
N GLY A 197 -3.55 -3.12 17.57
CA GLY A 197 -4.17 -4.23 16.86
C GLY A 197 -5.64 -4.41 17.23
N LEU A 198 -6.29 -5.35 16.57
CA LEU A 198 -7.64 -5.78 16.92
C LEU A 198 -7.64 -7.23 17.40
N ASN A 199 -8.42 -7.52 18.44
CA ASN A 199 -8.68 -8.86 18.88
C ASN A 199 -9.63 -9.57 17.89
N GLN A 200 -9.07 -10.27 16.92
CA GLN A 200 -9.84 -10.90 15.83
C GLN A 200 -10.76 -12.04 16.32
N SER A 201 -10.61 -12.51 17.55
CA SER A 201 -11.58 -13.44 18.18
C SER A 201 -12.85 -12.74 18.67
N HIS A 202 -12.85 -11.40 18.79
CA HIS A 202 -14.00 -10.62 19.22
C HIS A 202 -14.84 -10.18 18.00
N PRO A 203 -16.15 -10.41 17.99
CA PRO A 203 -17.01 -10.07 16.82
C PRO A 203 -17.00 -8.59 16.46
N GLY A 204 -16.75 -7.70 17.41
CA GLY A 204 -16.60 -6.27 17.19
C GLY A 204 -15.39 -5.89 16.35
N ALA A 205 -14.35 -6.73 16.25
CA ALA A 205 -13.18 -6.47 15.42
C ALA A 205 -13.56 -6.43 13.93
N GLN A 206 -14.35 -7.40 13.47
CA GLN A 206 -14.87 -7.37 12.11
C GLN A 206 -15.80 -6.17 11.89
N ALA A 207 -16.68 -5.88 12.85
CA ALA A 207 -17.60 -4.74 12.74
C ALA A 207 -16.87 -3.39 12.66
N TRP A 208 -15.71 -3.27 13.30
CA TRP A 208 -14.84 -2.10 13.16
C TRP A 208 -14.39 -1.92 11.71
N TYR A 209 -13.82 -2.96 11.08
CA TYR A 209 -13.40 -2.87 9.68
C TYR A 209 -14.57 -2.67 8.72
N ASP A 210 -15.70 -3.35 8.94
CA ASP A 210 -16.91 -3.16 8.15
C ASP A 210 -17.32 -1.68 8.14
N ALA A 211 -17.43 -1.07 9.34
CA ALA A 211 -17.82 0.33 9.48
C ALA A 211 -16.83 1.31 8.84
N GLN A 212 -15.53 1.01 8.90
CA GLN A 212 -14.50 1.83 8.29
C GLN A 212 -14.55 1.75 6.77
N LEU A 213 -14.65 0.54 6.23
CA LEU A 213 -14.75 0.33 4.79
C LEU A 213 -16.05 0.88 4.19
N ASP A 214 -17.17 0.80 4.90
CA ASP A 214 -18.41 1.47 4.50
C ASP A 214 -18.22 2.99 4.37
N LEU A 215 -17.52 3.60 5.33
CA LEU A 215 -17.21 5.04 5.27
C LEU A 215 -16.34 5.36 4.04
N PHE A 216 -15.28 4.59 3.80
CA PHE A 216 -14.36 4.82 2.66
C PHE A 216 -15.04 4.58 1.31
N ALA A 217 -15.84 3.53 1.20
CA ALA A 217 -16.64 3.26 0.01
C ALA A 217 -17.64 4.39 -0.27
N SER A 218 -18.24 4.98 0.79
CA SER A 218 -19.14 6.14 0.66
C SER A 218 -18.45 7.38 0.09
N TRP A 219 -17.13 7.52 0.27
CA TRP A 219 -16.34 8.58 -0.33
C TRP A 219 -15.99 8.31 -1.80
N GLY A 220 -16.22 7.10 -2.28
CA GLY A 220 -15.89 6.70 -3.66
C GLY A 220 -14.47 6.19 -3.82
N LEU A 221 -13.88 5.57 -2.79
CA LEU A 221 -12.56 4.96 -2.84
C LEU A 221 -12.53 3.80 -3.83
N ASP A 222 -11.44 3.68 -4.60
CA ASP A 222 -11.22 2.62 -5.60
C ASP A 222 -10.05 1.69 -5.22
N PHE A 223 -9.14 2.14 -4.35
CA PHE A 223 -7.93 1.41 -4.00
C PHE A 223 -7.55 1.68 -2.53
N LEU A 224 -7.13 0.64 -1.82
CA LEU A 224 -6.72 0.73 -0.42
C LEU A 224 -5.38 0.03 -0.20
N LYS A 225 -4.34 0.79 0.15
CA LYS A 225 -3.07 0.28 0.66
C LYS A 225 -3.17 0.14 2.17
N VAL A 226 -2.98 -1.08 2.69
CA VAL A 226 -2.98 -1.32 4.14
C VAL A 226 -1.60 -1.75 4.59
N ASP A 227 -1.06 -1.04 5.55
CA ASP A 227 0.28 -1.25 6.08
C ASP A 227 0.27 -2.00 7.43
N ASP A 228 1.46 -2.46 7.86
CA ASP A 228 1.67 -3.35 9.02
C ASP A 228 0.95 -4.70 8.87
N MET A 229 0.82 -5.23 7.66
CA MET A 229 0.03 -6.43 7.37
C MET A 229 0.86 -7.70 7.18
N GLN A 230 2.08 -7.58 6.68
CA GLN A 230 2.85 -8.76 6.22
C GLN A 230 4.11 -9.05 7.02
N THR A 231 4.49 -8.17 7.98
CA THR A 231 5.70 -8.36 8.79
C THR A 231 5.50 -7.80 10.22
N PRO A 232 5.03 -8.65 11.16
CA PRO A 232 4.62 -10.05 11.03
C PRO A 232 3.41 -10.23 10.11
N PHE A 233 3.15 -11.48 9.67
CA PHE A 233 2.03 -11.75 8.77
C PHE A 233 0.72 -11.87 9.54
N HIS A 234 -0.17 -10.89 9.39
CA HIS A 234 -1.43 -10.74 10.10
C HIS A 234 -2.61 -11.32 9.29
N SER A 235 -2.66 -12.65 9.12
CA SER A 235 -3.67 -13.32 8.30
C SER A 235 -5.11 -12.96 8.64
N ASP A 236 -5.44 -12.90 9.93
CA ASP A 236 -6.82 -12.64 10.37
C ASP A 236 -7.25 -11.20 10.05
N GLU A 237 -6.33 -10.25 10.17
CA GLU A 237 -6.54 -8.84 9.82
C GLU A 237 -6.72 -8.68 8.30
N ILE A 238 -5.86 -9.34 7.49
CA ILE A 238 -5.98 -9.34 6.02
C ILE A 238 -7.34 -9.89 5.59
N ALA A 239 -7.74 -11.03 6.13
CA ALA A 239 -9.04 -11.63 5.85
C ALA A 239 -10.21 -10.74 6.32
N ALA A 240 -10.05 -10.00 7.42
CA ALA A 240 -11.06 -9.06 7.91
C ALA A 240 -11.24 -7.86 6.98
N TYR A 241 -10.15 -7.30 6.45
CA TYR A 241 -10.22 -6.26 5.41
C TYR A 241 -10.89 -6.77 4.13
N HIS A 242 -10.51 -7.96 3.66
CA HIS A 242 -11.16 -8.57 2.49
C HIS A 242 -12.68 -8.71 2.67
N ARG A 243 -13.12 -9.26 3.83
CA ARG A 243 -14.56 -9.39 4.14
C ARG A 243 -15.27 -8.04 4.19
N ALA A 244 -14.63 -7.02 4.79
CA ALA A 244 -15.19 -5.68 4.89
C ALA A 244 -15.36 -5.02 3.51
N ILE A 245 -14.35 -5.15 2.62
CA ILE A 245 -14.43 -4.67 1.23
C ILE A 245 -15.57 -5.37 0.48
N ALA A 246 -15.66 -6.70 0.60
CA ALA A 246 -16.70 -7.49 -0.08
C ALA A 246 -18.13 -7.15 0.40
N LYS A 247 -18.25 -6.66 1.64
CA LYS A 247 -19.52 -6.30 2.26
C LYS A 247 -19.94 -4.86 1.97
N ALA A 248 -19.01 -3.96 1.66
CA ALA A 248 -19.29 -2.55 1.45
C ALA A 248 -20.29 -2.33 0.30
N GLU A 249 -21.42 -1.68 0.60
CA GLU A 249 -22.62 -1.68 -0.26
C GLU A 249 -22.64 -0.61 -1.36
N TYR A 250 -21.55 0.17 -1.55
CA TYR A 250 -21.55 1.35 -2.44
C TYR A 250 -21.28 1.06 -3.93
N GLY A 251 -21.36 -0.22 -4.35
CA GLY A 251 -21.33 -0.60 -5.77
C GLY A 251 -19.98 -0.41 -6.46
N ARG A 252 -18.90 -0.16 -5.69
CA ARG A 252 -17.52 -0.06 -6.18
C ARG A 252 -16.70 -1.22 -5.65
N SER A 253 -15.85 -1.76 -6.51
CA SER A 253 -14.78 -2.66 -6.06
C SER A 253 -13.59 -1.82 -5.58
N ILE A 254 -13.08 -2.12 -4.40
CA ILE A 254 -11.86 -1.52 -3.86
C ILE A 254 -10.74 -2.53 -4.01
N ASP A 255 -9.67 -2.19 -4.74
CA ASP A 255 -8.49 -3.04 -4.84
C ASP A 255 -7.70 -2.98 -3.54
N LEU A 256 -7.43 -4.14 -2.92
CA LEU A 256 -6.66 -4.25 -1.67
C LEU A 256 -5.18 -4.51 -1.97
N SER A 257 -4.33 -3.63 -1.46
CA SER A 257 -2.88 -3.71 -1.50
C SER A 257 -2.32 -3.87 -0.09
N LEU A 258 -1.39 -4.82 0.09
CA LEU A 258 -0.80 -5.14 1.39
C LEU A 258 0.67 -4.74 1.45
N SER A 259 1.08 -4.11 2.56
CA SER A 259 2.48 -3.79 2.85
C SER A 259 2.80 -3.93 4.36
N PRO A 260 4.09 -3.84 4.79
CA PRO A 260 5.30 -4.00 4.00
C PRO A 260 5.55 -5.48 3.65
N GLY A 261 6.45 -5.78 2.71
CA GLY A 261 6.59 -7.13 2.17
C GLY A 261 7.99 -7.74 2.14
N GLY A 262 8.97 -7.15 2.79
CA GLY A 262 10.37 -7.58 2.70
C GLY A 262 10.62 -9.05 3.04
N TRP A 263 9.79 -9.63 3.89
CA TRP A 263 9.94 -11.00 4.40
C TRP A 263 8.75 -11.93 4.12
N VAL A 264 7.80 -11.51 3.27
CA VAL A 264 6.65 -12.36 2.95
C VAL A 264 7.09 -13.64 2.25
N ALA A 265 6.60 -14.78 2.74
CA ALA A 265 6.94 -16.08 2.19
C ALA A 265 5.98 -16.50 1.06
N THR A 266 6.49 -17.16 0.03
CA THR A 266 5.67 -17.67 -1.07
C THR A 266 4.68 -18.76 -0.64
N SER A 267 4.87 -19.36 0.55
CA SER A 267 3.89 -20.28 1.14
C SER A 267 2.54 -19.63 1.47
N TYR A 268 2.47 -18.29 1.55
CA TYR A 268 1.22 -17.57 1.76
C TYR A 268 0.48 -17.24 0.46
N VAL A 269 0.98 -17.64 -0.70
CA VAL A 269 0.45 -17.22 -2.02
C VAL A 269 -1.03 -17.52 -2.21
N ASP A 270 -1.49 -18.70 -1.80
CA ASP A 270 -2.90 -19.08 -1.96
C ASP A 270 -3.80 -18.20 -1.07
N PHE A 271 -3.38 -17.95 0.16
CA PHE A 271 -4.06 -17.02 1.06
C PHE A 271 -4.06 -15.58 0.51
N LEU A 272 -2.94 -15.11 -0.02
CA LEU A 272 -2.83 -13.76 -0.59
C LEU A 272 -3.74 -13.59 -1.81
N ARG A 273 -3.79 -14.58 -2.71
CA ARG A 273 -4.71 -14.59 -3.86
C ARG A 273 -6.19 -14.59 -3.47
N GLU A 274 -6.52 -15.25 -2.37
CA GLU A 274 -7.89 -15.29 -1.87
C GLU A 274 -8.32 -13.94 -1.29
N ASN A 275 -7.37 -13.16 -0.72
CA ASN A 275 -7.71 -12.03 0.14
C ASN A 275 -7.25 -10.66 -0.39
N ALA A 276 -6.38 -10.57 -1.40
CA ALA A 276 -5.86 -9.29 -1.90
C ALA A 276 -5.59 -9.29 -3.40
N GLN A 277 -5.61 -8.11 -4.03
CA GLN A 277 -5.29 -7.90 -5.43
C GLN A 277 -3.80 -7.68 -5.66
N MET A 278 -3.10 -7.11 -4.69
CA MET A 278 -1.64 -6.99 -4.73
C MET A 278 -1.03 -7.04 -3.32
N TRP A 279 0.23 -7.44 -3.25
CA TRP A 279 0.98 -7.52 -2.01
C TRP A 279 2.45 -7.24 -2.25
N ARG A 280 3.06 -6.50 -1.33
CA ARG A 280 4.47 -6.15 -1.35
C ARG A 280 5.35 -7.40 -1.19
N ILE A 281 6.42 -7.45 -1.95
CA ILE A 281 7.47 -8.49 -1.87
C ILE A 281 8.82 -7.91 -1.48
N SER A 282 8.87 -6.63 -1.18
CA SER A 282 10.05 -5.90 -0.70
C SER A 282 9.66 -4.88 0.35
N ASP A 283 10.65 -4.37 1.08
CA ASP A 283 10.54 -3.12 1.83
C ASP A 283 10.60 -1.93 0.86
N ASP A 284 10.49 -0.70 1.39
CA ASP A 284 10.47 0.52 0.60
C ASP A 284 11.68 0.64 -0.30
N LEU A 285 11.42 0.79 -1.59
CA LEU A 285 12.44 0.95 -2.63
C LEU A 285 12.68 2.44 -2.86
N TRP A 286 13.95 2.81 -2.81
CA TRP A 286 14.37 4.18 -3.08
C TRP A 286 15.29 4.26 -4.29
N ASP A 287 15.68 5.48 -4.67
CA ASP A 287 16.53 5.79 -5.83
C ASP A 287 18.00 5.35 -5.66
N ARG A 288 18.21 4.06 -5.36
CA ARG A 288 19.52 3.40 -5.19
C ARG A 288 19.58 2.15 -6.04
N TRP A 289 20.70 1.94 -6.73
CA TRP A 289 20.90 0.76 -7.56
C TRP A 289 20.79 -0.56 -6.77
N GLU A 290 21.28 -0.59 -5.55
CA GLU A 290 21.22 -1.77 -4.67
C GLU A 290 19.79 -2.22 -4.41
N ASP A 291 18.86 -1.29 -4.28
CA ASP A 291 17.45 -1.60 -4.07
C ASP A 291 16.86 -2.24 -5.33
N ILE A 292 17.18 -1.70 -6.51
CA ILE A 292 16.76 -2.26 -7.81
C ILE A 292 17.37 -3.64 -8.04
N TYR A 293 18.68 -3.79 -7.78
CA TYR A 293 19.39 -5.05 -7.98
C TYR A 293 18.75 -6.22 -7.21
N GLN A 294 18.31 -5.97 -5.98
CA GLN A 294 17.66 -6.99 -5.17
C GLN A 294 16.29 -7.43 -5.75
N GLN A 295 15.62 -6.58 -6.52
CA GLN A 295 14.30 -6.93 -7.08
C GLN A 295 14.38 -7.98 -8.19
N PHE A 296 15.53 -8.15 -8.87
CA PHE A 296 15.70 -9.23 -9.84
C PHE A 296 15.41 -10.60 -9.21
N ALA A 297 16.01 -10.89 -8.06
CA ALA A 297 15.82 -12.15 -7.37
C ALA A 297 14.41 -12.27 -6.77
N ARG A 298 13.85 -11.16 -6.24
CA ARG A 298 12.49 -11.16 -5.66
C ARG A 298 11.43 -11.41 -6.72
N LEU A 299 11.47 -10.67 -7.83
CA LEU A 299 10.53 -10.85 -8.93
C LEU A 299 10.65 -12.23 -9.59
N ALA A 300 11.87 -12.74 -9.80
CA ALA A 300 12.08 -14.09 -10.31
C ALA A 300 11.45 -15.14 -9.39
N ARG A 301 11.55 -15.00 -8.06
CA ARG A 301 10.94 -15.90 -7.08
C ARG A 301 9.41 -15.84 -7.11
N TRP A 302 8.82 -14.66 -7.30
CA TRP A 302 7.38 -14.46 -7.27
C TRP A 302 6.68 -14.61 -8.61
N ALA A 303 7.39 -14.52 -9.74
CA ALA A 303 6.84 -14.64 -11.09
C ALA A 303 5.94 -15.88 -11.32
N PRO A 304 6.27 -17.09 -10.81
CA PRO A 304 5.41 -18.26 -10.98
C PRO A 304 4.06 -18.15 -10.27
N PHE A 305 3.92 -17.24 -9.33
CA PHE A 305 2.74 -17.11 -8.47
C PHE A 305 1.82 -15.97 -8.86
N GLN A 306 2.20 -15.14 -9.81
CA GLN A 306 1.35 -14.04 -10.30
C GLN A 306 0.30 -14.56 -11.27
N THR A 307 -0.93 -14.06 -11.11
CA THR A 307 -2.05 -14.35 -12.00
C THR A 307 -2.87 -13.08 -12.21
N THR A 308 -3.69 -13.06 -13.25
CA THR A 308 -4.63 -11.94 -13.48
C THR A 308 -5.48 -11.71 -12.23
N GLY A 309 -5.50 -10.47 -11.76
CA GLY A 309 -6.18 -10.06 -10.53
C GLY A 309 -5.35 -10.15 -9.25
N HIS A 310 -4.12 -10.73 -9.32
CA HIS A 310 -3.31 -11.00 -8.13
C HIS A 310 -1.82 -10.80 -8.43
N TRP A 311 -1.24 -9.71 -7.88
CA TRP A 311 0.06 -9.20 -8.30
C TRP A 311 1.05 -9.07 -7.15
N ALA A 312 2.26 -9.56 -7.39
CA ALA A 312 3.39 -9.37 -6.48
C ALA A 312 4.05 -8.01 -6.77
N ASP A 313 4.03 -7.13 -5.78
CA ASP A 313 4.45 -5.75 -5.86
C ASP A 313 5.91 -5.58 -5.43
N ALA A 314 6.78 -5.22 -6.35
CA ALA A 314 8.19 -4.94 -6.10
C ALA A 314 8.42 -3.50 -5.61
N ASP A 315 7.34 -2.75 -5.36
CA ASP A 315 7.31 -1.42 -4.80
C ASP A 315 7.47 -0.27 -5.81
N MET A 316 7.87 0.87 -5.28
CA MET A 316 7.86 2.18 -5.93
C MET A 316 8.76 2.28 -7.15
N VAL A 317 8.45 3.22 -8.03
CA VAL A 317 9.26 3.62 -9.19
C VAL A 317 9.75 5.04 -8.92
N PRO A 318 10.89 5.24 -8.24
CA PRO A 318 11.35 6.53 -7.74
C PRO A 318 11.98 7.37 -8.87
N PHE A 319 11.15 7.80 -9.82
CA PHE A 319 11.56 8.63 -10.96
C PHE A 319 11.21 10.10 -10.75
N GLY A 320 11.93 10.97 -11.48
CA GLY A 320 11.67 12.40 -11.49
C GLY A 320 11.99 13.10 -10.18
N HIS A 321 11.13 13.99 -9.75
CA HIS A 321 11.32 14.84 -8.57
C HIS A 321 10.75 14.16 -7.33
N ILE A 322 11.61 13.77 -6.41
CA ILE A 322 11.27 13.06 -5.17
C ILE A 322 11.93 13.73 -3.96
N GLY A 323 11.54 13.32 -2.76
CA GLY A 323 12.17 13.79 -1.52
C GLY A 323 11.75 15.18 -1.08
N LEU A 324 10.76 15.84 -1.72
CA LEU A 324 10.36 17.20 -1.33
C LEU A 324 10.07 17.29 0.16
N ARG A 325 9.32 16.33 0.70
CA ARG A 325 8.99 16.19 2.13
C ARG A 325 8.89 14.73 2.56
N ALA A 326 9.39 13.80 1.72
CA ALA A 326 9.38 12.37 1.98
C ALA A 326 10.22 11.98 3.21
N GLU A 327 10.06 10.75 3.67
CA GLU A 327 10.80 10.23 4.82
C GLU A 327 12.31 10.25 4.58
N ARG A 328 12.76 9.89 3.37
CA ARG A 328 14.18 9.66 3.09
C ARG A 328 14.74 10.62 2.05
N GLY A 329 15.83 11.28 2.45
CA GLY A 329 16.62 12.15 1.60
C GLY A 329 16.03 13.54 1.45
N ASP A 330 16.80 14.37 0.77
CA ASP A 330 16.46 15.77 0.52
C ASP A 330 15.67 15.89 -0.79
N ASP A 331 15.08 17.05 -1.01
CA ASP A 331 14.47 17.46 -2.28
C ASP A 331 15.48 17.30 -3.43
N ARG A 332 15.15 16.44 -4.41
CA ARG A 332 16.05 16.03 -5.48
C ARG A 332 15.37 15.50 -6.72
N GLN A 333 16.07 15.54 -7.83
CA GLN A 333 15.81 14.62 -8.93
C GLN A 333 16.34 13.24 -8.57
N SER A 334 15.65 12.18 -9.02
CA SER A 334 16.07 10.80 -8.81
C SER A 334 17.58 10.61 -9.11
N ARG A 335 18.28 9.96 -8.20
CA ARG A 335 19.72 9.66 -8.33
C ARG A 335 20.01 8.56 -9.35
N LEU A 336 18.98 7.83 -9.79
CA LEU A 336 19.12 6.79 -10.80
C LEU A 336 19.53 7.40 -12.13
N THR A 337 20.57 6.88 -12.74
CA THR A 337 20.92 7.20 -14.13
C THR A 337 19.79 6.78 -15.08
N LEU A 338 19.77 7.33 -16.27
CA LEU A 338 18.76 6.97 -17.28
C LEU A 338 18.75 5.47 -17.59
N ASP A 339 19.90 4.82 -17.57
CA ASP A 339 20.01 3.39 -17.86
C ASP A 339 19.49 2.55 -16.67
N GLU A 340 19.70 2.99 -15.43
CA GLU A 340 19.11 2.37 -14.25
C GLU A 340 17.59 2.54 -14.22
N GLN A 341 17.06 3.72 -14.57
CA GLN A 341 15.63 3.95 -14.71
C GLN A 341 15.00 3.04 -15.77
N LYS A 342 15.63 2.92 -16.94
CA LYS A 342 15.19 1.99 -17.99
C LYS A 342 15.24 0.54 -17.53
N THR A 343 16.27 0.16 -16.80
CA THR A 343 16.43 -1.18 -16.25
C THR A 343 15.34 -1.50 -15.23
N LEU A 344 15.05 -0.57 -14.31
CA LEU A 344 13.95 -0.71 -13.37
C LEU A 344 12.62 -0.89 -14.11
N LEU A 345 12.27 0.01 -15.01
CA LEU A 345 11.00 -0.06 -15.74
C LEU A 345 10.88 -1.35 -16.56
N ALA A 346 11.97 -1.78 -17.23
CA ALA A 346 11.99 -3.04 -17.96
C ALA A 346 11.76 -4.24 -17.02
N LEU A 347 12.39 -4.23 -15.85
CA LEU A 347 12.23 -5.28 -14.84
C LEU A 347 10.79 -5.34 -14.32
N TRP A 348 10.16 -4.18 -14.00
CA TRP A 348 8.75 -4.12 -13.59
C TRP A 348 7.82 -4.64 -14.68
N CYS A 349 8.02 -4.23 -15.94
CA CYS A 349 7.23 -4.73 -17.08
C CYS A 349 7.38 -6.25 -17.24
N MET A 350 8.58 -6.80 -17.15
CA MET A 350 8.83 -8.25 -17.26
C MET A 350 8.28 -9.01 -16.06
N GLY A 351 8.45 -8.45 -14.87
CA GLY A 351 7.96 -9.01 -13.61
C GLY A 351 6.45 -8.79 -13.40
N ARG A 352 5.79 -7.98 -14.23
CA ARG A 352 4.40 -7.54 -14.05
C ARG A 352 4.15 -6.96 -12.66
N SER A 353 5.11 -6.19 -12.14
CA SER A 353 4.93 -5.49 -10.85
C SER A 353 3.96 -4.34 -11.01
N PRO A 354 3.03 -4.20 -10.05
CA PRO A 354 2.26 -2.96 -9.92
C PRO A 354 3.13 -1.72 -9.82
#